data_70db6ad969c829389c9f8bc56441e385
#
_entry.id   70db6ad969c829389c9f8bc56441e385
#
_cell.length_a   1.000
_cell.length_b   1.000
_cell.length_c   1.000
_cell.angle_alpha   90.00
_cell.angle_beta   90.00
_cell.angle_gamma   90.00
#
_symmetry.space_group_name_H-M   'P 1'
#
loop_
_entity.id
_entity.type
_entity.pdbx_description
1 polymer ?
#
loop_
_entity_poly.entity_id
_entity_poly.type
_entity_poly.pdbx_seq_one_letter_code
_entity_poly.pdbx_strand_id
1 'polypeptide(L)'
;MGGGISSVSKCVIISPSERDDADIDYNFIQIAIDKPIAEWNNNCGNLSGAVGPYAVQEGIIKPKEGENLVRIYQVNTDKIIHSTFQVKDGKPLIEGDYSIAGVHGSGSKVRLDYIEPGGSGTGKLLPTGNVIDEIEIKDYGKIKVSIVDAAT
;
A
#
# COMPACT_ATOMS: atom_id res chain seq x y z
N MET A 1 -6.43 -18.56 9.04
CA MET A 1 -6.75 -17.36 8.31
C MET A 1 -6.39 -17.59 6.85
N GLY A 2 -7.19 -17.07 5.91
CA GLY A 2 -6.94 -17.19 4.48
C GLY A 2 -7.19 -18.58 3.89
N GLY A 3 -6.91 -18.72 2.60
CA GLY A 3 -7.14 -19.94 1.81
C GLY A 3 -5.90 -20.79 1.59
N GLY A 4 -4.88 -20.69 2.43
CA GLY A 4 -3.61 -21.39 2.26
C GLY A 4 -2.70 -20.81 1.17
N ILE A 5 -2.95 -19.57 0.74
CA ILE A 5 -2.10 -18.82 -0.19
C ILE A 5 -1.83 -17.41 0.34
N SER A 6 -0.68 -16.83 0.01
CA SER A 6 -0.24 -15.52 0.53
C SER A 6 -1.18 -14.37 0.17
N SER A 7 -1.81 -14.42 -1.00
CA SER A 7 -2.70 -13.35 -1.49
C SER A 7 -3.95 -13.15 -0.63
N VAL A 8 -4.41 -14.14 0.12
CA VAL A 8 -5.59 -14.08 1.00
C VAL A 8 -5.28 -14.29 2.47
N SER A 9 -4.00 -14.43 2.83
CA SER A 9 -3.54 -14.58 4.23
C SER A 9 -2.99 -13.25 4.75
N LYS A 10 -3.85 -12.23 4.79
CA LYS A 10 -3.49 -10.85 5.11
C LYS A 10 -4.47 -10.26 6.12
N CYS A 11 -3.96 -9.37 6.96
CA CYS A 11 -4.77 -8.60 7.88
C CYS A 11 -4.40 -7.12 7.80
N VAL A 12 -5.36 -6.25 8.05
CA VAL A 12 -5.17 -4.80 8.12
C VAL A 12 -5.80 -4.31 9.41
N ILE A 13 -5.09 -3.45 10.13
CA ILE A 13 -5.62 -2.72 11.27
C ILE A 13 -5.63 -1.25 10.90
N ILE A 14 -6.79 -0.60 11.07
CA ILE A 14 -7.00 0.82 10.78
C ILE A 14 -7.49 1.51 12.04
N SER A 15 -6.93 2.68 12.33
CA SER A 15 -7.36 3.56 13.42
C SER A 15 -7.31 5.04 13.00
N PRO A 16 -8.04 5.94 13.67
CA PRO A 16 -7.79 7.37 13.52
C PRO A 16 -6.33 7.68 13.80
N SER A 17 -5.74 8.61 13.04
CA SER A 17 -4.37 9.05 13.26
C SER A 17 -4.32 10.22 14.24
N GLU A 18 -3.28 10.27 15.07
CA GLU A 18 -2.96 11.43 15.91
C GLU A 18 -1.98 12.40 15.22
N ARG A 19 -1.60 12.11 13.97
CA ARG A 19 -0.65 12.89 13.17
C ARG A 19 -1.36 14.06 12.47
N ASP A 20 -0.68 15.19 12.35
CA ASP A 20 -1.21 16.35 11.61
C ASP A 20 -1.22 16.12 10.08
N ASP A 21 -0.37 15.22 9.57
CA ASP A 21 -0.20 14.91 8.15
C ASP A 21 -0.99 13.67 7.68
N ALA A 22 -1.71 12.99 8.58
CA ALA A 22 -2.54 11.82 8.26
C ALA A 22 -3.90 11.88 8.93
N ASP A 23 -4.88 11.24 8.32
CA ASP A 23 -6.25 11.13 8.85
C ASP A 23 -6.46 9.78 9.55
N ILE A 24 -5.77 8.73 9.07
CA ILE A 24 -5.83 7.37 9.61
C ILE A 24 -4.45 6.72 9.62
N ASP A 25 -4.24 5.84 10.58
CA ASP A 25 -3.11 4.92 10.64
C ASP A 25 -3.51 3.58 10.00
N TYR A 26 -2.60 3.00 9.23
CA TYR A 26 -2.75 1.75 8.52
C TYR A 26 -1.60 0.80 8.86
N ASN A 27 -1.91 -0.31 9.50
CA ASN A 27 -0.98 -1.40 9.76
C ASN A 27 -1.32 -2.59 8.88
N PHE A 28 -0.35 -3.07 8.11
CA PHE A 28 -0.45 -4.26 7.29
C PHE A 28 0.24 -5.45 7.95
N ILE A 29 -0.37 -6.62 7.88
CA ILE A 29 0.15 -7.85 8.43
C ILE A 29 0.04 -8.96 7.37
N GLN A 30 1.17 -9.52 6.98
CA GLN A 30 1.21 -10.73 6.18
C GLN A 30 1.27 -11.94 7.10
N ILE A 31 0.32 -12.85 6.97
CA ILE A 31 0.33 -14.10 7.74
C ILE A 31 1.02 -15.18 6.91
N ALA A 32 2.03 -15.82 7.47
CA ALA A 32 2.69 -16.95 6.82
C ALA A 32 1.70 -18.12 6.67
N ILE A 33 1.83 -18.88 5.58
CA ILE A 33 0.91 -19.96 5.23
C ILE A 33 1.22 -21.21 6.05
N ASP A 34 2.49 -21.49 6.22
CA ASP A 34 3.05 -22.76 6.76
C ASP A 34 3.58 -22.63 8.18
N LYS A 35 3.53 -21.42 8.76
CA LYS A 35 4.09 -21.10 10.09
C LYS A 35 3.17 -20.15 10.85
N PRO A 36 3.14 -20.20 12.18
CA PRO A 36 2.40 -19.25 13.01
C PRO A 36 3.17 -17.93 13.14
N ILE A 37 3.47 -17.27 12.02
CA ILE A 37 4.22 -16.03 11.94
C ILE A 37 3.36 -14.95 11.33
N ALA A 38 3.34 -13.79 11.95
CA ALA A 38 2.78 -12.54 11.43
C ALA A 38 3.93 -11.58 11.13
N GLU A 39 4.05 -11.17 9.88
CA GLU A 39 5.10 -10.28 9.38
C GLU A 39 4.54 -8.86 9.22
N TRP A 40 5.25 -7.88 9.80
CA TRP A 40 4.84 -6.49 9.90
C TRP A 40 5.72 -5.52 9.11
N ASN A 41 6.67 -6.00 8.32
CA ASN A 41 7.72 -5.18 7.72
C ASN A 41 7.39 -4.67 6.31
N ASN A 42 6.20 -4.98 5.81
CA ASN A 42 5.82 -4.72 4.42
C ASN A 42 4.56 -3.87 4.32
N ASN A 43 4.29 -3.41 3.11
CA ASN A 43 3.00 -2.85 2.71
C ASN A 43 2.31 -3.77 1.68
N CYS A 44 1.02 -3.59 1.48
CA CYS A 44 0.26 -4.25 0.42
C CYS A 44 -0.49 -3.22 -0.42
N GLY A 45 0.00 -2.99 -1.64
CA GLY A 45 -0.61 -2.03 -2.56
C GLY A 45 -2.09 -2.29 -2.83
N ASN A 46 -2.48 -3.55 -2.99
CA ASN A 46 -3.89 -3.91 -3.24
C ASN A 46 -4.79 -3.59 -2.04
N LEU A 47 -4.35 -3.90 -0.81
CA LEU A 47 -5.13 -3.58 0.39
C LEU A 47 -5.13 -2.09 0.69
N SER A 48 -4.05 -1.37 0.38
CA SER A 48 -4.00 0.09 0.52
C SER A 48 -5.12 0.78 -0.25
N GLY A 49 -5.55 0.21 -1.40
CA GLY A 49 -6.67 0.72 -2.17
C GLY A 49 -8.02 0.64 -1.46
N ALA A 50 -8.17 -0.29 -0.53
CA ALA A 50 -9.41 -0.45 0.24
C ALA A 50 -9.45 0.42 1.51
N VAL A 51 -8.30 0.87 2.03
CA VAL A 51 -8.18 1.51 3.34
C VAL A 51 -8.97 2.81 3.44
N GLY A 52 -8.82 3.73 2.49
CA GLY A 52 -9.55 5.00 2.47
C GLY A 52 -11.06 4.82 2.34
N PRO A 53 -11.56 4.08 1.31
CA PRO A 53 -12.99 3.76 1.21
C PRO A 53 -13.56 3.06 2.45
N TYR A 54 -12.84 2.09 3.01
CA TYR A 54 -13.27 1.39 4.22
C TYR A 54 -13.39 2.33 5.42
N ALA A 55 -12.44 3.24 5.62
CA ALA A 55 -12.49 4.20 6.73
C ALA A 55 -13.71 5.12 6.65
N VAL A 56 -14.14 5.48 5.44
CA VAL A 56 -15.39 6.22 5.23
C VAL A 56 -16.61 5.34 5.48
N GLN A 57 -16.62 4.11 4.97
CA GLN A 57 -17.76 3.20 5.11
C GLN A 57 -18.04 2.85 6.57
N GLU A 58 -16.99 2.67 7.38
CA GLU A 58 -17.11 2.38 8.82
C GLU A 58 -17.26 3.63 9.70
N GLY A 59 -17.34 4.83 9.09
CA GLY A 59 -17.54 6.08 9.81
C GLY A 59 -16.34 6.58 10.62
N ILE A 60 -15.14 6.03 10.37
CA ILE A 60 -13.88 6.53 10.95
C ILE A 60 -13.59 7.92 10.40
N ILE A 61 -13.81 8.11 9.10
CA ILE A 61 -13.69 9.39 8.40
C ILE A 61 -15.09 9.87 7.99
N LYS A 62 -15.40 11.12 8.29
CA LYS A 62 -16.64 11.75 7.82
C LYS A 62 -16.45 12.24 6.38
N PRO A 63 -17.17 11.66 5.41
CA PRO A 63 -17.00 12.03 4.01
C PRO A 63 -17.74 13.34 3.69
N LYS A 64 -17.36 13.90 2.54
CA LYS A 64 -18.15 14.89 1.81
C LYS A 64 -18.65 14.27 0.49
N GLU A 65 -19.67 14.83 -0.10
CA GLU A 65 -20.18 14.37 -1.39
C GLU A 65 -19.17 14.65 -2.50
N GLY A 66 -19.01 13.70 -3.44
CA GLY A 66 -18.05 13.80 -4.53
C GLY A 66 -16.65 13.26 -4.18
N GLU A 67 -15.62 13.90 -4.68
CA GLU A 67 -14.24 13.45 -4.50
C GLU A 67 -13.74 13.66 -3.07
N ASN A 68 -13.20 12.59 -2.48
CA ASN A 68 -12.59 12.58 -1.15
C ASN A 68 -11.12 12.22 -1.24
N LEU A 69 -10.32 12.89 -0.45
CA LEU A 69 -8.93 12.57 -0.18
C LEU A 69 -8.81 12.12 1.27
N VAL A 70 -8.29 10.93 1.50
CA VAL A 70 -7.92 10.40 2.81
C VAL A 70 -6.40 10.24 2.85
N ARG A 71 -5.76 10.89 3.82
CA ARG A 71 -4.32 10.78 4.06
C ARG A 71 -4.07 9.62 5.00
N ILE A 72 -3.34 8.63 4.54
CA ILE A 72 -3.09 7.37 5.23
C ILE A 72 -1.63 7.35 5.68
N TYR A 73 -1.38 7.21 6.98
CA TYR A 73 -0.05 6.89 7.48
C TYR A 73 0.14 5.37 7.49
N GLN A 74 1.01 4.87 6.63
CA GLN A 74 1.38 3.47 6.57
C GLN A 74 2.48 3.20 7.61
N VAL A 75 2.09 2.65 8.74
CA VAL A 75 2.92 2.51 9.94
C VAL A 75 4.14 1.61 9.72
N ASN A 76 3.99 0.52 8.95
CA ASN A 76 5.05 -0.46 8.73
C ASN A 76 6.26 0.13 7.99
N THR A 77 6.05 1.09 7.09
CA THR A 77 7.09 1.66 6.21
C THR A 77 7.38 3.13 6.50
N ASP A 78 6.67 3.73 7.47
CA ASP A 78 6.77 5.15 7.82
C ASP A 78 6.55 6.06 6.60
N LYS A 79 5.47 5.80 5.85
CA LYS A 79 5.14 6.53 4.62
C LYS A 79 3.70 7.05 4.63
N ILE A 80 3.48 8.13 3.90
CA ILE A 80 2.15 8.68 3.67
C ILE A 80 1.64 8.20 2.31
N ILE A 81 0.37 7.79 2.29
CA ILE A 81 -0.36 7.42 1.08
C ILE A 81 -1.60 8.30 1.01
N HIS A 82 -1.80 8.96 -0.12
CA HIS A 82 -3.02 9.70 -0.40
C HIS A 82 -3.98 8.80 -1.18
N SER A 83 -5.15 8.50 -0.60
CA SER A 83 -6.22 7.74 -1.24
C SER A 83 -7.32 8.68 -1.71
N THR A 84 -7.50 8.79 -3.02
CA THR A 84 -8.54 9.63 -3.65
C THR A 84 -9.59 8.76 -4.30
N PHE A 85 -10.87 8.98 -3.96
CA PHE A 85 -12.00 8.21 -4.46
C PHE A 85 -13.30 9.03 -4.41
N GLN A 86 -14.35 8.53 -5.07
CA GLN A 86 -15.66 9.18 -5.10
C GLN A 86 -16.56 8.66 -3.98
N VAL A 87 -17.35 9.58 -3.42
CA VAL A 87 -18.41 9.30 -2.45
C VAL A 87 -19.75 9.79 -3.00
N LYS A 88 -20.78 8.97 -2.86
CA LYS A 88 -22.16 9.29 -3.22
C LYS A 88 -23.10 8.84 -2.10
N ASP A 89 -24.02 9.72 -1.72
CA ASP A 89 -24.98 9.45 -0.64
C ASP A 89 -24.29 9.02 0.68
N GLY A 90 -23.13 9.64 0.98
CA GLY A 90 -22.33 9.38 2.17
C GLY A 90 -21.56 8.05 2.17
N LYS A 91 -21.50 7.32 1.03
CA LYS A 91 -20.81 6.04 0.88
C LYS A 91 -19.79 6.06 -0.25
N PRO A 92 -18.67 5.34 -0.12
CA PRO A 92 -17.74 5.17 -1.23
C PRO A 92 -18.45 4.59 -2.46
N LEU A 93 -18.21 5.17 -3.61
CA LEU A 93 -18.77 4.69 -4.87
C LEU A 93 -18.07 3.39 -5.27
N ILE A 94 -18.83 2.33 -5.52
CA ILE A 94 -18.32 1.01 -5.91
C ILE A 94 -18.36 0.85 -7.43
N GLU A 95 -19.49 1.22 -8.03
CA GLU A 95 -19.69 1.10 -9.48
C GLU A 95 -19.00 2.25 -10.22
N GLY A 96 -18.52 1.97 -11.43
CA GLY A 96 -17.86 2.95 -12.29
C GLY A 96 -17.38 2.32 -13.60
N ASP A 97 -16.77 3.15 -14.43
CA ASP A 97 -16.29 2.79 -15.77
C ASP A 97 -14.76 2.58 -15.82
N TYR A 98 -14.08 2.68 -14.70
CA TYR A 98 -12.65 2.51 -14.66
C TYR A 98 -12.26 1.03 -14.75
N SER A 99 -11.41 0.71 -15.74
CA SER A 99 -10.90 -0.65 -15.98
C SER A 99 -9.41 -0.72 -15.78
N ILE A 100 -8.96 -1.85 -15.24
CA ILE A 100 -7.53 -2.17 -15.07
C ILE A 100 -7.19 -3.32 -16.00
N ALA A 101 -6.10 -3.21 -16.75
CA ALA A 101 -5.66 -4.26 -17.67
C ALA A 101 -5.44 -5.59 -16.91
N GLY A 102 -6.03 -6.67 -17.44
CA GLY A 102 -5.99 -8.01 -16.83
C GLY A 102 -7.02 -8.25 -15.74
N VAL A 103 -7.83 -7.27 -15.36
CA VAL A 103 -8.95 -7.41 -14.41
C VAL A 103 -10.27 -7.40 -15.17
N HIS A 104 -11.12 -8.38 -14.90
CA HIS A 104 -12.45 -8.46 -15.55
C HIS A 104 -13.40 -7.41 -14.97
N GLY A 105 -14.09 -6.69 -15.85
CA GLY A 105 -15.08 -5.69 -15.49
C GLY A 105 -14.50 -4.29 -15.27
N SER A 106 -15.33 -3.44 -14.68
CA SER A 106 -14.99 -2.06 -14.32
C SER A 106 -15.55 -1.72 -12.94
N GLY A 107 -15.08 -0.64 -12.35
CA GLY A 107 -15.54 -0.16 -11.04
C GLY A 107 -15.21 1.30 -10.82
N SER A 108 -15.51 1.81 -9.65
CA SER A 108 -15.10 3.15 -9.26
C SER A 108 -13.58 3.21 -9.10
N LYS A 109 -12.99 4.31 -9.61
CA LYS A 109 -11.54 4.53 -9.50
C LYS A 109 -11.15 4.89 -8.07
N VAL A 110 -10.18 4.16 -7.53
CA VAL A 110 -9.42 4.57 -6.34
C VAL A 110 -8.00 4.87 -6.78
N ARG A 111 -7.56 6.11 -6.58
CA ARG A 111 -6.20 6.55 -6.86
C ARG A 111 -5.38 6.55 -5.59
N LEU A 112 -4.20 5.95 -5.64
CA LEU A 112 -3.21 5.98 -4.56
C LEU A 112 -1.98 6.76 -5.02
N ASP A 113 -1.62 7.80 -4.28
CA ASP A 113 -0.38 8.51 -4.46
C ASP A 113 0.52 8.21 -3.26
N TYR A 114 1.61 7.51 -3.49
CA TYR A 114 2.62 7.21 -2.48
C TYR A 114 3.57 8.39 -2.38
N ILE A 115 3.60 9.03 -1.21
CA ILE A 115 4.40 10.24 -0.99
C ILE A 115 5.81 9.83 -0.58
N GLU A 116 6.79 10.24 -1.38
CA GLU A 116 8.22 9.93 -1.17
C GLU A 116 8.48 8.44 -0.84
N PRO A 117 8.08 7.51 -1.74
CA PRO A 117 8.08 6.09 -1.45
C PRO A 117 9.50 5.49 -1.33
N GLY A 118 10.52 6.18 -1.78
CA GLY A 118 11.89 5.68 -1.77
C GLY A 118 12.42 5.41 -0.37
N GLY A 119 13.15 4.31 -0.21
CA GLY A 119 13.76 3.94 1.06
C GLY A 119 12.81 3.33 2.08
N SER A 120 11.66 2.82 1.67
CA SER A 120 10.66 2.24 2.58
C SER A 120 11.17 1.00 3.33
N GLY A 121 12.04 0.19 2.72
CA GLY A 121 12.60 -1.00 3.33
C GLY A 121 14.01 -0.82 3.89
N THR A 122 14.84 -0.01 3.23
CA THR A 122 16.27 0.13 3.54
C THR A 122 16.68 1.49 4.08
N GLY A 123 15.76 2.45 4.10
CA GLY A 123 16.00 3.84 4.52
C GLY A 123 16.58 4.74 3.43
N LYS A 124 16.91 4.23 2.25
CA LYS A 124 17.48 5.01 1.14
C LYS A 124 16.98 4.50 -0.21
N LEU A 125 16.67 5.41 -1.13
CA LEU A 125 16.30 5.05 -2.52
C LEU A 125 17.39 4.21 -3.22
N LEU A 126 18.66 4.55 -3.00
CA LEU A 126 19.82 3.76 -3.43
C LEU A 126 20.53 3.22 -2.20
N PRO A 127 20.24 2.00 -1.76
CA PRO A 127 20.78 1.43 -0.52
C PRO A 127 22.31 1.41 -0.46
N THR A 128 22.97 1.14 -1.58
CA THR A 128 24.43 1.16 -1.71
C THR A 128 25.03 2.56 -1.86
N GLY A 129 24.19 3.54 -2.18
CA GLY A 129 24.62 4.91 -2.53
C GLY A 129 25.07 5.06 -3.99
N ASN A 130 25.12 3.99 -4.75
CA ASN A 130 25.57 3.99 -6.15
C ASN A 130 24.36 3.84 -7.10
N VAL A 131 24.46 4.47 -8.28
CA VAL A 131 23.49 4.24 -9.37
C VAL A 131 23.72 2.87 -10.02
N ILE A 132 24.97 2.43 -10.09
CA ILE A 132 25.38 1.15 -10.64
C ILE A 132 26.38 0.51 -9.69
N ASP A 133 26.12 -0.73 -9.31
CA ASP A 133 27.01 -1.61 -8.59
C ASP A 133 27.53 -2.73 -9.50
N GLU A 134 28.71 -3.25 -9.22
CA GLU A 134 29.26 -4.44 -9.86
C GLU A 134 29.20 -5.61 -8.88
N ILE A 135 28.50 -6.66 -9.23
CA ILE A 135 28.36 -7.87 -8.42
C ILE A 135 29.04 -9.03 -9.13
N GLU A 136 29.88 -9.76 -8.39
CA GLU A 136 30.46 -11.00 -8.89
C GLU A 136 29.57 -12.19 -8.54
N ILE A 137 29.09 -12.87 -9.57
CA ILE A 137 28.27 -14.08 -9.41
C ILE A 137 29.16 -15.30 -9.67
N LYS A 138 29.20 -16.20 -8.69
CA LYS A 138 29.95 -17.45 -8.79
C LYS A 138 29.57 -18.19 -10.08
N ASP A 139 30.57 -18.64 -10.83
CA ASP A 139 30.47 -19.41 -12.09
C ASP A 139 29.85 -18.61 -13.27
N TYR A 140 29.55 -17.32 -13.09
CA TYR A 140 28.95 -16.45 -14.13
C TYR A 140 29.81 -15.24 -14.47
N GLY A 141 30.56 -14.70 -13.48
CA GLY A 141 31.40 -13.54 -13.62
C GLY A 141 30.72 -12.26 -13.10
N LYS A 142 31.22 -11.10 -13.54
CA LYS A 142 30.77 -9.79 -13.07
C LYS A 142 29.60 -9.27 -13.88
N ILE A 143 28.58 -8.77 -13.17
CA ILE A 143 27.41 -8.09 -13.76
C ILE A 143 27.24 -6.71 -13.16
N LYS A 144 26.72 -5.78 -13.95
CA LYS A 144 26.32 -4.45 -13.49
C LYS A 144 24.84 -4.45 -13.15
N VAL A 145 24.49 -3.94 -11.97
CA VAL A 145 23.11 -3.87 -11.46
C VAL A 145 22.83 -2.49 -10.86
N SER A 146 21.56 -2.10 -10.83
CA SER A 146 21.09 -0.99 -10.00
C SER A 146 20.24 -1.57 -8.87
N ILE A 147 20.62 -1.30 -7.63
CA ILE A 147 19.85 -1.71 -6.44
C ILE A 147 19.03 -0.51 -6.01
N VAL A 148 17.71 -0.62 -6.12
CA VAL A 148 16.80 0.51 -5.89
C VAL A 148 15.67 0.06 -4.96
N ASP A 149 15.46 0.82 -3.89
CA ASP A 149 14.34 0.72 -2.97
C ASP A 149 13.35 1.84 -3.29
N ALA A 150 12.50 1.65 -4.28
CA ALA A 150 11.59 2.67 -4.78
C ALA A 150 10.19 2.63 -4.18
N ALA A 151 9.77 1.47 -3.70
CA ALA A 151 8.46 1.23 -3.05
C ALA A 151 8.46 -0.16 -2.40
N THR A 152 7.49 -0.43 -1.53
CA THR A 152 7.24 -1.75 -0.93
C THR A 152 5.97 -2.36 -1.49
#